data_605acfff29c68d243e0190cc2ad7e7ed
#
_entry.id   605acfff29c68d243e0190cc2ad7e7ed
#
_cell.length_a   1.000
_cell.length_b   1.000
_cell.length_c   1.000
_cell.angle_alpha   90.00
_cell.angle_beta   90.00
_cell.angle_gamma   90.00
#
_symmetry.space_group_name_H-M   'P 1'
#
loop_
_entity.id
_entity.type
_entity.pdbx_description
1 polymer ?
#
loop_
_entity_poly.entity_id
_entity_poly.type
_entity_poly.pdbx_seq_one_letter_code
_entity_poly.pdbx_strand_id
1 'polypeptide(L)'
;VIELKPETCRRGGQELSGVDYDPLRHQVWELPEIRAEVKEYQRHRLECPCCGTQTCASLPPGIPQGQSGPRLIAFAGLLMGYYRQSKRRTALFLQDLLKMPCSEGLTVKMHCQVAQALEEPYEELKATLGEQSQVYMDETPTKQAQKKAWLWTVVAPFFAIFAIFPSRKAEALDKLLGDGFEGVIHCDRAKMYWQEPKLQWGWAHLKRDVQALVDYP
;
A
#
# COMPACT_ATOMS: atom_id res chain seq x y z
N VAL A 1 21.65 -22.24 16.23
CA VAL A 1 23.03 -22.37 15.75
C VAL A 1 23.37 -23.85 15.81
N ILE A 2 23.90 -24.41 14.72
CA ILE A 2 24.43 -25.77 14.66
C ILE A 2 25.94 -25.63 14.59
N GLU A 3 26.65 -26.17 15.60
CA GLU A 3 28.09 -26.18 15.62
C GLU A 3 28.61 -27.41 14.89
N LEU A 4 29.47 -27.21 13.91
CA LEU A 4 30.15 -28.29 13.18
C LEU A 4 31.63 -28.21 13.49
N LYS A 5 32.18 -29.28 14.07
CA LYS A 5 33.62 -29.41 14.39
C LYS A 5 34.24 -30.57 13.60
N PRO A 6 35.44 -30.38 13.04
CA PRO A 6 36.14 -31.46 12.40
C PRO A 6 36.62 -32.47 13.48
N GLU A 7 36.35 -33.74 13.26
CA GLU A 7 36.76 -34.81 14.20
C GLU A 7 38.21 -35.22 14.01
N THR A 8 38.69 -35.19 12.77
CA THR A 8 40.03 -35.65 12.44
C THR A 8 40.81 -34.72 11.52
N CYS A 9 42.10 -34.68 11.66
CA CYS A 9 43.01 -33.92 10.81
C CYS A 9 43.04 -34.51 9.39
N ARG A 10 42.80 -33.67 8.37
CA ARG A 10 42.81 -34.09 6.95
C ARG A 10 44.12 -34.67 6.46
N ARG A 11 45.23 -34.31 7.09
CA ARG A 11 46.60 -34.67 6.66
C ARG A 11 47.22 -35.79 7.50
N GLY A 12 47.00 -35.74 8.83
CA GLY A 12 47.66 -36.68 9.75
C GLY A 12 46.70 -37.70 10.37
N GLY A 13 45.39 -37.66 10.12
CA GLY A 13 44.40 -38.59 10.66
C GLY A 13 44.23 -38.55 12.19
N GLN A 14 44.91 -37.62 12.87
CA GLN A 14 44.82 -37.47 14.33
C GLN A 14 43.47 -36.85 14.71
N GLU A 15 42.93 -37.27 15.85
CA GLU A 15 41.75 -36.71 16.45
C GLU A 15 41.99 -35.22 16.81
N LEU A 16 41.00 -34.35 16.48
CA LEU A 16 41.06 -32.91 16.72
C LEU A 16 40.19 -32.56 17.91
N SER A 17 40.75 -31.74 18.80
CA SER A 17 40.00 -31.15 19.92
C SER A 17 40.36 -29.67 20.06
N GLY A 18 39.47 -28.91 20.63
CA GLY A 18 39.72 -27.48 20.89
C GLY A 18 38.48 -26.59 20.63
N VAL A 19 38.71 -25.30 20.75
CA VAL A 19 37.70 -24.25 20.56
C VAL A 19 38.21 -23.28 19.51
N ASP A 20 37.38 -23.04 18.49
CA ASP A 20 37.61 -21.96 17.55
C ASP A 20 36.77 -20.73 18.02
N TYR A 21 37.44 -19.64 18.31
CA TYR A 21 36.80 -18.38 18.79
C TYR A 21 36.26 -17.52 17.66
N ASP A 22 36.61 -17.81 16.41
CA ASP A 22 36.13 -17.08 15.22
C ASP A 22 35.72 -18.04 14.08
N PRO A 23 34.70 -18.88 14.29
CA PRO A 23 34.31 -19.91 13.33
C PRO A 23 33.74 -19.28 12.04
N LEU A 24 34.04 -19.90 10.92
CA LEU A 24 33.45 -19.58 9.63
C LEU A 24 31.91 -19.76 9.70
N ARG A 25 31.19 -18.72 9.35
CA ARG A 25 29.72 -18.74 9.38
C ARG A 25 29.15 -19.08 8.01
N HIS A 26 28.27 -20.06 7.99
CA HIS A 26 27.45 -20.39 6.82
C HIS A 26 25.98 -20.27 7.23
N GLN A 27 25.22 -19.37 6.57
CA GLN A 27 23.81 -19.12 6.86
C GLN A 27 22.97 -19.53 5.66
N VAL A 28 21.95 -20.34 5.90
CA VAL A 28 20.97 -20.76 4.93
C VAL A 28 19.62 -20.13 5.33
N TRP A 29 19.00 -19.44 4.40
CA TRP A 29 17.67 -18.86 4.57
C TRP A 29 16.65 -19.80 3.95
N GLU A 30 15.68 -20.22 4.76
CA GLU A 30 14.59 -21.07 4.31
C GLU A 30 13.26 -20.51 4.75
N LEU A 31 12.25 -20.61 3.89
CA LEU A 31 10.88 -20.22 4.22
C LEU A 31 10.21 -21.37 4.99
N PRO A 32 9.73 -21.11 6.21
CA PRO A 32 8.90 -22.08 6.90
C PRO A 32 7.56 -22.25 6.18
N GLU A 33 6.84 -23.31 6.45
CA GLU A 33 5.47 -23.46 5.97
C GLU A 33 4.60 -22.32 6.54
N ILE A 34 4.07 -21.47 5.66
CA ILE A 34 3.25 -20.32 6.04
C ILE A 34 1.78 -20.72 5.88
N ARG A 35 1.03 -20.67 6.95
CA ARG A 35 -0.43 -20.96 6.97
C ARG A 35 -1.20 -19.84 7.65
N ALA A 36 -2.44 -19.60 7.20
CA ALA A 36 -3.36 -18.74 7.93
C ALA A 36 -3.82 -19.43 9.23
N GLU A 37 -3.85 -18.69 10.33
CA GLU A 37 -4.48 -19.14 11.57
C GLU A 37 -6.01 -19.01 11.44
N VAL A 38 -6.75 -20.09 11.72
CA VAL A 38 -8.20 -20.12 11.65
C VAL A 38 -8.77 -20.31 13.06
N LYS A 39 -9.62 -19.37 13.45
CA LYS A 39 -10.44 -19.48 14.68
C LYS A 39 -11.90 -19.67 14.28
N GLU A 40 -12.50 -20.77 14.65
CA GLU A 40 -13.90 -21.08 14.42
C GLU A 40 -14.76 -20.70 15.64
N TYR A 41 -15.83 -19.96 15.41
CA TYR A 41 -16.82 -19.61 16.40
C TYR A 41 -18.12 -20.37 16.10
N GLN A 42 -18.43 -21.44 16.83
CA GLN A 42 -19.64 -22.22 16.67
C GLN A 42 -20.80 -21.52 17.40
N ARG A 43 -21.69 -20.91 16.64
CA ARG A 43 -22.83 -20.16 17.16
C ARG A 43 -24.05 -21.07 17.18
N HIS A 44 -24.42 -21.56 18.35
CA HIS A 44 -25.57 -22.41 18.54
C HIS A 44 -26.86 -21.61 18.47
N ARG A 45 -27.90 -22.23 17.87
CA ARG A 45 -29.29 -21.76 17.90
C ARG A 45 -30.07 -22.63 18.87
N LEU A 46 -30.68 -22.00 19.84
CA LEU A 46 -31.52 -22.68 20.82
C LEU A 46 -32.95 -22.17 20.72
N GLU A 47 -33.90 -23.08 20.85
CA GLU A 47 -35.33 -22.79 20.84
C GLU A 47 -35.82 -22.56 22.26
N CYS A 48 -36.60 -21.51 22.43
CA CYS A 48 -37.25 -21.22 23.74
C CYS A 48 -38.37 -22.22 24.00
N PRO A 49 -38.32 -22.99 25.07
CA PRO A 49 -39.37 -23.98 25.37
C PRO A 49 -40.74 -23.36 25.70
N CYS A 50 -40.76 -22.06 25.99
CA CYS A 50 -41.98 -21.34 26.32
C CYS A 50 -42.71 -20.76 25.09
N CYS A 51 -42.00 -20.21 24.14
CA CYS A 51 -42.58 -19.48 23.00
C CYS A 51 -42.13 -19.99 21.63
N GLY A 52 -41.31 -21.02 21.54
CA GLY A 52 -40.80 -21.56 20.29
C GLY A 52 -39.80 -20.66 19.53
N THR A 53 -39.46 -19.50 20.05
CA THR A 53 -38.56 -18.56 19.37
C THR A 53 -37.13 -19.09 19.37
N GLN A 54 -36.51 -19.16 18.18
CA GLN A 54 -35.11 -19.54 18.02
C GLN A 54 -34.19 -18.31 18.23
N THR A 55 -33.21 -18.46 19.11
CA THR A 55 -32.21 -17.45 19.41
C THR A 55 -30.81 -17.99 19.10
N CYS A 56 -30.04 -17.23 18.28
CA CYS A 56 -28.66 -17.56 17.93
C CYS A 56 -27.68 -16.77 18.84
N ALA A 57 -26.64 -17.45 19.31
CA ALA A 57 -25.57 -16.79 20.06
C ALA A 57 -24.92 -15.66 19.24
N SER A 58 -24.62 -14.54 19.89
CA SER A 58 -23.88 -13.43 19.29
C SER A 58 -22.38 -13.71 19.26
N LEU A 59 -21.68 -13.11 18.30
CA LEU A 59 -20.21 -13.08 18.34
C LEU A 59 -19.75 -12.18 19.50
N PRO A 60 -18.64 -12.51 20.17
CA PRO A 60 -18.03 -11.63 21.15
C PRO A 60 -17.68 -10.24 20.56
N PRO A 61 -17.65 -9.18 21.39
CA PRO A 61 -17.18 -7.87 20.97
C PRO A 61 -15.77 -7.94 20.36
N GLY A 62 -15.52 -7.16 19.29
CA GLY A 62 -14.22 -7.12 18.61
C GLY A 62 -13.99 -8.23 17.58
N ILE A 63 -14.88 -9.21 17.46
CA ILE A 63 -14.80 -10.23 16.41
C ILE A 63 -15.44 -9.71 15.13
N PRO A 64 -14.71 -9.72 13.98
CA PRO A 64 -15.26 -9.29 12.71
C PRO A 64 -16.49 -10.12 12.28
N GLN A 65 -17.49 -9.48 11.71
CA GLN A 65 -18.66 -10.15 11.15
C GLN A 65 -18.32 -10.95 9.87
N GLY A 66 -17.21 -10.61 9.22
CA GLY A 66 -16.71 -11.30 8.04
C GLY A 66 -15.68 -12.39 8.38
N GLN A 67 -15.26 -13.12 7.36
CA GLN A 67 -14.28 -14.22 7.50
C GLN A 67 -12.82 -13.75 7.52
N SER A 68 -12.57 -12.46 7.35
CA SER A 68 -11.22 -11.89 7.30
C SER A 68 -10.93 -11.06 8.57
N GLY A 69 -9.87 -11.42 9.27
CA GLY A 69 -9.38 -10.64 10.40
C GLY A 69 -8.61 -9.39 9.94
N PRO A 70 -8.40 -8.40 10.83
CA PRO A 70 -7.80 -7.11 10.47
C PRO A 70 -6.38 -7.23 9.90
N ARG A 71 -5.57 -8.14 10.40
CA ARG A 71 -4.21 -8.37 9.88
C ARG A 71 -4.21 -8.92 8.44
N LEU A 72 -5.14 -9.82 8.13
CA LEU A 72 -5.32 -10.35 6.77
C LEU A 72 -5.80 -9.25 5.82
N ILE A 73 -6.74 -8.42 6.26
CA ILE A 73 -7.26 -7.28 5.49
C ILE A 73 -6.12 -6.30 5.19
N ALA A 74 -5.33 -5.93 6.19
CA ALA A 74 -4.18 -5.04 6.03
C ALA A 74 -3.11 -5.63 5.08
N PHE A 75 -2.82 -6.93 5.21
CA PHE A 75 -1.87 -7.62 4.33
C PHE A 75 -2.35 -7.64 2.86
N ALA A 76 -3.63 -7.95 2.63
CA ALA A 76 -4.22 -7.88 1.29
C ALA A 76 -4.17 -6.44 0.73
N GLY A 77 -4.43 -5.44 1.55
CA GLY A 77 -4.30 -4.03 1.19
C GLY A 77 -2.86 -3.67 0.81
N LEU A 78 -1.87 -4.13 1.56
CA LEU A 78 -0.45 -3.95 1.26
C LEU A 78 -0.06 -4.56 -0.08
N LEU A 79 -0.51 -5.81 -0.36
CA LEU A 79 -0.26 -6.47 -1.63
C LEU A 79 -0.83 -5.67 -2.81
N MET A 80 -2.04 -5.13 -2.69
CA MET A 80 -2.69 -4.37 -3.75
C MET A 80 -2.17 -2.93 -3.88
N GLY A 81 -1.96 -2.25 -2.76
CA GLY A 81 -1.52 -0.85 -2.75
C GLY A 81 -0.02 -0.71 -2.99
N TYR A 82 0.79 -1.19 -2.08
CA TYR A 82 2.25 -1.02 -2.12
C TYR A 82 2.92 -1.92 -3.17
N TYR A 83 2.58 -3.23 -3.17
CA TYR A 83 3.15 -4.20 -4.12
C TYR A 83 2.44 -4.24 -5.48
N ARG A 84 1.42 -3.41 -5.70
CA ARG A 84 0.72 -3.23 -6.98
C ARG A 84 0.16 -4.53 -7.58
N GLN A 85 -0.22 -5.47 -6.72
CA GLN A 85 -0.84 -6.71 -7.19
C GLN A 85 -2.27 -6.46 -7.64
N SER A 86 -2.68 -7.09 -8.75
CA SER A 86 -4.09 -7.07 -9.15
C SER A 86 -4.93 -7.89 -8.15
N LYS A 87 -6.23 -7.63 -8.07
CA LYS A 87 -7.18 -8.37 -7.21
C LYS A 87 -7.10 -9.88 -7.44
N ARG A 88 -7.00 -10.30 -8.70
CA ARG A 88 -6.82 -11.70 -9.08
C ARG A 88 -5.51 -12.29 -8.57
N ARG A 89 -4.40 -11.60 -8.78
CA ARG A 89 -3.09 -12.06 -8.28
C ARG A 89 -3.04 -12.11 -6.76
N THR A 90 -3.66 -11.16 -6.08
CA THR A 90 -3.78 -11.17 -4.62
C THR A 90 -4.58 -12.39 -4.16
N ALA A 91 -5.71 -12.72 -4.80
CA ALA A 91 -6.48 -13.91 -4.47
C ALA A 91 -5.66 -15.19 -4.65
N LEU A 92 -4.97 -15.34 -5.78
CA LEU A 92 -4.08 -16.49 -6.04
C LEU A 92 -2.93 -16.56 -5.03
N PHE A 93 -2.29 -15.44 -4.72
CA PHE A 93 -1.22 -15.39 -3.72
C PHE A 93 -1.68 -15.88 -2.34
N LEU A 94 -2.87 -15.46 -1.89
CA LEU A 94 -3.43 -15.89 -0.62
C LEU A 94 -3.79 -17.39 -0.64
N GLN A 95 -4.27 -17.92 -1.77
CA GLN A 95 -4.53 -19.35 -1.95
C GLN A 95 -3.25 -20.17 -1.95
N ASP A 96 -2.26 -19.75 -2.74
CA ASP A 96 -1.03 -20.53 -2.96
C ASP A 96 -0.11 -20.51 -1.74
N LEU A 97 0.08 -19.34 -1.13
CA LEU A 97 1.00 -19.16 0.00
C LEU A 97 0.33 -19.51 1.34
N LEU A 98 -0.85 -18.97 1.62
CA LEU A 98 -1.51 -19.13 2.93
C LEU A 98 -2.49 -20.30 2.97
N LYS A 99 -2.68 -21.02 1.86
CA LYS A 99 -3.65 -22.11 1.70
C LYS A 99 -5.08 -21.69 2.10
N MET A 100 -5.41 -20.42 1.93
CA MET A 100 -6.69 -19.83 2.31
C MET A 100 -7.60 -19.69 1.10
N PRO A 101 -8.83 -20.23 1.11
CA PRO A 101 -9.79 -19.98 0.05
C PRO A 101 -10.08 -18.47 -0.09
N CYS A 102 -9.75 -17.90 -1.24
CA CYS A 102 -9.93 -16.48 -1.50
C CYS A 102 -10.45 -16.24 -2.92
N SER A 103 -11.63 -15.64 -3.04
CA SER A 103 -12.18 -15.19 -4.31
C SER A 103 -11.74 -13.77 -4.65
N GLU A 104 -11.81 -13.39 -5.93
CA GLU A 104 -11.60 -11.99 -6.35
C GLU A 104 -12.60 -11.04 -5.66
N GLY A 105 -13.84 -11.48 -5.43
CA GLY A 105 -14.85 -10.71 -4.68
C GLY A 105 -14.43 -10.45 -3.24
N LEU A 106 -13.76 -11.41 -2.58
CA LEU A 106 -13.24 -11.22 -1.23
C LEU A 106 -12.09 -10.21 -1.21
N THR A 107 -11.19 -10.23 -2.20
CA THR A 107 -10.12 -9.22 -2.29
C THR A 107 -10.67 -7.81 -2.54
N VAL A 108 -11.77 -7.68 -3.34
CA VAL A 108 -12.46 -6.40 -3.49
C VAL A 108 -13.01 -5.91 -2.16
N LYS A 109 -13.68 -6.79 -1.40
CA LYS A 109 -14.22 -6.43 -0.08
C LYS A 109 -13.13 -5.98 0.88
N MET A 110 -12.02 -6.72 0.96
CA MET A 110 -10.86 -6.33 1.79
C MET A 110 -10.26 -4.99 1.35
N HIS A 111 -10.14 -4.76 0.04
CA HIS A 111 -9.68 -3.47 -0.49
C HIS A 111 -10.57 -2.30 -0.07
N CYS A 112 -11.90 -2.46 -0.16
CA CYS A 112 -12.83 -1.42 0.30
C CYS A 112 -12.72 -1.16 1.80
N GLN A 113 -12.52 -2.20 2.61
CA GLN A 113 -12.34 -2.06 4.06
C GLN A 113 -11.03 -1.31 4.40
N VAL A 114 -9.95 -1.58 3.66
CA VAL A 114 -8.69 -0.82 3.82
C VAL A 114 -8.87 0.63 3.39
N ALA A 115 -9.53 0.88 2.25
CA ALA A 115 -9.80 2.24 1.77
C ALA A 115 -10.60 3.05 2.81
N GLN A 116 -11.64 2.44 3.39
CA GLN A 116 -12.43 3.08 4.44
C GLN A 116 -11.61 3.36 5.72
N ALA A 117 -10.75 2.43 6.12
CA ALA A 117 -9.90 2.60 7.30
C ALA A 117 -8.80 3.67 7.11
N LEU A 118 -8.43 3.96 5.85
CA LEU A 118 -7.42 4.97 5.51
C LEU A 118 -8.03 6.33 5.15
N GLU A 119 -9.35 6.48 5.14
CA GLU A 119 -10.03 7.72 4.74
C GLU A 119 -9.66 8.89 5.66
N GLU A 120 -9.78 8.70 6.98
CA GLU A 120 -9.46 9.73 7.97
C GLU A 120 -7.96 10.12 7.93
N PRO A 121 -6.98 9.19 8.03
CA PRO A 121 -5.56 9.51 7.87
C PRO A 121 -5.21 10.20 6.54
N TYR A 122 -5.90 9.84 5.45
CA TYR A 122 -5.70 10.46 4.15
C TYR A 122 -6.18 11.93 4.15
N GLU A 123 -7.37 12.21 4.67
CA GLU A 123 -7.90 13.58 4.72
C GLU A 123 -7.11 14.46 5.71
N GLU A 124 -6.66 13.91 6.85
CA GLU A 124 -5.74 14.61 7.75
C GLU A 124 -4.44 15.00 7.05
N LEU A 125 -3.81 14.04 6.35
CA LEU A 125 -2.57 14.29 5.63
C LEU A 125 -2.76 15.28 4.48
N LYS A 126 -3.86 15.17 3.75
CA LYS A 126 -4.23 16.10 2.67
C LYS A 126 -4.44 17.52 3.18
N ALA A 127 -5.04 17.69 4.35
CA ALA A 127 -5.25 19.00 4.97
C ALA A 127 -3.92 19.73 5.26
N THR A 128 -2.83 19.00 5.47
CA THR A 128 -1.50 19.60 5.69
C THR A 128 -0.82 20.08 4.42
N LEU A 129 -1.38 19.85 3.24
CA LEU A 129 -0.80 20.33 1.97
C LEU A 129 -0.72 21.86 1.92
N GLY A 130 -1.74 22.55 2.41
CA GLY A 130 -1.79 24.02 2.42
C GLY A 130 -0.67 24.68 3.25
N GLU A 131 -0.09 23.96 4.19
CA GLU A 131 0.97 24.45 5.07
C GLU A 131 2.40 24.17 4.54
N GLN A 132 2.50 23.49 3.40
CA GLN A 132 3.81 23.12 2.86
C GLN A 132 4.52 24.31 2.21
N SER A 133 5.83 24.44 2.45
CA SER A 133 6.66 25.47 1.82
C SER A 133 6.87 25.23 0.32
N GLN A 134 6.76 23.99 -0.12
CA GLN A 134 6.84 23.59 -1.52
C GLN A 134 6.13 22.26 -1.79
N VAL A 135 5.59 22.12 -2.99
CA VAL A 135 4.99 20.89 -3.49
C VAL A 135 5.36 20.65 -4.95
N TYR A 136 5.47 19.39 -5.34
CA TYR A 136 5.60 18.99 -6.74
C TYR A 136 4.27 18.45 -7.22
N MET A 137 3.75 18.99 -8.32
CA MET A 137 2.45 18.63 -8.84
C MET A 137 2.53 18.14 -10.28
N ASP A 138 1.78 17.09 -10.57
CA ASP A 138 1.60 16.57 -11.91
C ASP A 138 0.21 15.94 -12.03
N GLU A 139 -0.35 15.92 -13.24
CA GLU A 139 -1.64 15.29 -13.49
C GLU A 139 -1.60 14.40 -14.73
N THR A 140 -2.10 13.18 -14.55
CA THR A 140 -2.15 12.16 -15.60
C THR A 140 -3.59 11.83 -15.97
N PRO A 141 -3.93 11.74 -17.27
CA PRO A 141 -5.27 11.33 -17.68
C PRO A 141 -5.56 9.89 -17.21
N THR A 142 -6.73 9.71 -16.62
CA THR A 142 -7.21 8.41 -16.14
C THR A 142 -8.70 8.22 -16.46
N LYS A 143 -9.27 7.11 -16.02
CA LYS A 143 -10.70 6.85 -16.09
C LYS A 143 -11.22 6.45 -14.71
N GLN A 144 -12.37 7.01 -14.34
CA GLN A 144 -13.13 6.61 -13.18
C GLN A 144 -14.55 6.25 -13.64
N ALA A 145 -15.01 5.05 -13.33
CA ALA A 145 -16.32 4.51 -13.80
C ALA A 145 -16.54 4.72 -15.31
N GLN A 146 -15.52 4.38 -16.13
CA GLN A 146 -15.48 4.54 -17.59
C GLN A 146 -15.54 6.00 -18.12
N LYS A 147 -15.64 6.99 -17.23
CA LYS A 147 -15.58 8.41 -17.60
C LYS A 147 -14.16 8.94 -17.52
N LYS A 148 -13.82 9.89 -18.40
CA LYS A 148 -12.54 10.59 -18.35
C LYS A 148 -12.36 11.29 -17.00
N ALA A 149 -11.22 11.11 -16.38
CA ALA A 149 -10.82 11.75 -15.14
C ALA A 149 -9.32 12.06 -15.17
N TRP A 150 -8.83 12.74 -14.15
CA TRP A 150 -7.43 13.10 -13.98
C TRP A 150 -6.94 12.67 -12.62
N LEU A 151 -5.86 11.90 -12.62
CA LEU A 151 -5.13 11.56 -11.40
C LEU A 151 -4.14 12.71 -11.14
N TRP A 152 -4.35 13.39 -10.04
CA TRP A 152 -3.47 14.42 -9.54
C TRP A 152 -2.51 13.82 -8.53
N THR A 153 -1.24 14.10 -8.70
CA THR A 153 -0.17 13.70 -7.78
C THR A 153 0.41 14.96 -7.17
N VAL A 154 0.39 15.05 -5.85
CA VAL A 154 1.02 16.14 -5.09
C VAL A 154 2.06 15.53 -4.19
N VAL A 155 3.34 15.88 -4.39
CA VAL A 155 4.45 15.39 -3.59
C VAL A 155 4.97 16.52 -2.73
N ALA A 156 4.84 16.36 -1.43
CA ALA A 156 5.46 17.20 -0.40
C ALA A 156 6.79 16.60 0.07
N PRO A 157 7.60 17.29 0.87
CA PRO A 157 8.92 16.79 1.30
C PRO A 157 8.90 15.41 1.97
N PHE A 158 7.83 15.06 2.68
CA PHE A 158 7.75 13.83 3.48
C PHE A 158 6.62 12.89 3.09
N PHE A 159 5.71 13.30 2.18
CA PHE A 159 4.57 12.48 1.77
C PHE A 159 4.11 12.82 0.35
N ALA A 160 3.23 11.97 -0.19
CA ALA A 160 2.55 12.22 -1.45
C ALA A 160 1.05 11.97 -1.30
N ILE A 161 0.25 12.83 -1.94
CA ILE A 161 -1.20 12.71 -2.04
C ILE A 161 -1.58 12.40 -3.48
N PHE A 162 -2.49 11.47 -3.65
CA PHE A 162 -3.08 11.12 -4.94
C PHE A 162 -4.58 11.38 -4.88
N ALA A 163 -5.09 12.17 -5.81
CA ALA A 163 -6.51 12.48 -5.89
C ALA A 163 -7.03 12.34 -7.33
N ILE A 164 -8.28 11.94 -7.50
CA ILE A 164 -8.91 11.82 -8.82
C ILE A 164 -10.00 12.88 -8.94
N PHE A 165 -9.87 13.73 -9.97
CA PHE A 165 -10.86 14.74 -10.29
C PHE A 165 -11.41 14.56 -11.72
N PRO A 166 -12.65 14.98 -11.98
CA PRO A 166 -13.25 14.88 -13.31
C PRO A 166 -12.66 15.88 -14.32
N SER A 167 -11.94 16.91 -13.85
CA SER A 167 -11.39 17.96 -14.69
C SER A 167 -9.92 18.26 -14.37
N ARG A 168 -9.25 18.90 -15.32
CA ARG A 168 -7.87 19.43 -15.24
C ARG A 168 -7.91 20.97 -15.13
N LYS A 169 -8.78 21.51 -14.29
CA LYS A 169 -8.92 22.97 -14.13
C LYS A 169 -8.31 23.43 -12.82
N ALA A 170 -8.07 24.74 -12.70
CA ALA A 170 -7.55 25.39 -11.50
C ALA A 170 -8.35 25.06 -10.22
N GLU A 171 -9.68 24.88 -10.32
CA GLU A 171 -10.53 24.45 -9.20
C GLU A 171 -10.05 23.14 -8.49
N ALA A 172 -9.24 22.30 -9.18
CA ALA A 172 -8.65 21.13 -8.57
C ALA A 172 -7.45 21.46 -7.68
N LEU A 173 -6.72 22.55 -7.99
CA LEU A 173 -5.65 23.09 -7.17
C LEU A 173 -6.21 23.61 -5.84
N ASP A 174 -7.27 24.43 -5.89
CA ASP A 174 -7.92 24.97 -4.71
C ASP A 174 -8.41 23.87 -3.77
N LYS A 175 -8.95 22.78 -4.34
CA LYS A 175 -9.38 21.60 -3.56
C LYS A 175 -8.25 20.79 -2.94
N LEU A 176 -7.04 20.86 -3.49
CA LEU A 176 -5.87 20.13 -3.00
C LEU A 176 -5.05 20.96 -2.03
N LEU A 177 -4.78 22.21 -2.38
CA LEU A 177 -3.87 23.09 -1.65
C LEU A 177 -4.60 24.06 -0.71
N GLY A 178 -5.91 24.25 -0.91
CA GLY A 178 -6.68 25.30 -0.24
C GLY A 178 -6.50 26.67 -0.90
N ASP A 179 -7.38 27.59 -0.55
CA ASP A 179 -7.33 28.96 -1.06
C ASP A 179 -6.11 29.70 -0.51
N GLY A 180 -5.33 30.34 -1.40
CA GLY A 180 -4.20 31.17 -1.01
C GLY A 180 -2.95 30.40 -0.59
N PHE A 181 -2.66 29.27 -1.24
CA PHE A 181 -1.40 28.54 -1.02
C PHE A 181 -0.18 29.46 -1.20
N GLU A 182 0.67 29.56 -0.18
CA GLU A 182 1.84 30.45 -0.16
C GLU A 182 3.15 29.75 -0.52
N GLY A 183 3.16 28.44 -0.64
CA GLY A 183 4.33 27.65 -1.00
C GLY A 183 4.72 27.75 -2.48
N VAL A 184 5.82 27.13 -2.85
CA VAL A 184 6.28 27.03 -4.25
C VAL A 184 5.68 25.78 -4.89
N ILE A 185 5.01 25.94 -6.04
CA ILE A 185 4.50 24.81 -6.83
C ILE A 185 5.52 24.47 -7.94
N HIS A 186 6.11 23.30 -7.84
CA HIS A 186 6.93 22.72 -8.90
C HIS A 186 6.03 21.94 -9.85
N CYS A 187 5.88 22.38 -11.09
CA CYS A 187 4.96 21.79 -12.06
C CYS A 187 5.50 21.86 -13.49
N ASP A 188 4.74 21.31 -14.43
CA ASP A 188 4.93 21.59 -15.85
C ASP A 188 4.40 23.01 -16.22
N ARG A 189 4.37 23.35 -17.50
CA ARG A 189 3.85 24.63 -17.99
C ARG A 189 2.37 24.59 -18.33
N ALA A 190 1.57 23.71 -17.75
CA ALA A 190 0.15 23.67 -18.00
C ALA A 190 -0.55 24.94 -17.50
N LYS A 191 -1.51 25.42 -18.31
CA LYS A 191 -2.12 26.75 -18.11
C LYS A 191 -2.84 26.90 -16.77
N MET A 192 -3.33 25.81 -16.17
CA MET A 192 -4.06 25.89 -14.91
C MET A 192 -3.17 26.35 -13.73
N TYR A 193 -1.85 26.21 -13.83
CA TYR A 193 -0.92 26.69 -12.80
C TYR A 193 -0.57 28.18 -12.93
N TRP A 194 -0.85 28.82 -14.06
CA TRP A 194 -0.34 30.18 -14.35
C TRP A 194 -0.88 31.29 -13.45
N GLN A 195 -1.94 31.04 -12.73
CA GLN A 195 -2.49 32.01 -11.78
C GLN A 195 -1.83 31.95 -10.41
N GLU A 196 -1.03 30.92 -10.16
CA GLU A 196 -0.35 30.74 -8.89
C GLU A 196 0.85 31.69 -8.77
N PRO A 197 1.03 32.34 -7.61
CA PRO A 197 2.02 33.42 -7.45
C PRO A 197 3.47 32.91 -7.44
N LYS A 198 3.71 31.67 -7.04
CA LYS A 198 5.05 31.10 -6.86
C LYS A 198 5.19 29.76 -7.60
N LEU A 199 5.62 29.84 -8.86
CA LEU A 199 5.82 28.68 -9.71
C LEU A 199 7.30 28.40 -9.96
N GLN A 200 7.66 27.12 -9.92
CA GLN A 200 8.93 26.60 -10.41
C GLN A 200 8.66 25.59 -11.52
N TRP A 201 9.03 25.91 -12.75
CA TRP A 201 8.84 24.99 -13.87
C TRP A 201 9.89 23.88 -13.86
N GLY A 202 9.43 22.68 -14.17
CA GLY A 202 10.31 21.50 -14.22
C GLY A 202 11.36 21.58 -15.33
N TRP A 203 12.64 21.49 -14.96
CA TRP A 203 13.79 21.55 -15.87
C TRP A 203 13.72 20.53 -16.99
N ALA A 204 13.13 19.36 -16.79
CA ALA A 204 12.98 18.34 -17.83
C ALA A 204 12.15 18.84 -19.02
N HIS A 205 11.12 19.64 -18.76
CA HIS A 205 10.28 20.23 -19.79
C HIS A 205 11.00 21.37 -20.51
N LEU A 206 11.71 22.23 -19.79
CA LEU A 206 12.49 23.31 -20.36
C LEU A 206 13.62 22.78 -21.27
N LYS A 207 14.37 21.78 -20.81
CA LYS A 207 15.41 21.12 -21.63
C LYS A 207 14.86 20.56 -22.94
N ARG A 208 13.69 19.91 -22.90
CA ARG A 208 13.04 19.35 -24.08
C ARG A 208 12.67 20.43 -25.11
N ASP A 209 12.17 21.57 -24.62
CA ASP A 209 11.81 22.68 -25.50
C ASP A 209 13.03 23.36 -26.12
N VAL A 210 14.09 23.54 -25.35
CA VAL A 210 15.38 24.05 -25.87
C VAL A 210 15.94 23.09 -26.90
N GLN A 211 15.91 21.77 -26.63
CA GLN A 211 16.38 20.75 -27.57
C GLN A 211 15.56 20.78 -28.86
N ALA A 212 14.23 20.91 -28.76
CA ALA A 212 13.37 21.04 -29.94
C ALA A 212 13.68 22.28 -30.80
N LEU A 213 14.14 23.37 -30.18
CA LEU A 213 14.60 24.56 -30.92
C LEU A 213 15.98 24.33 -31.62
N VAL A 214 16.86 23.58 -30.97
CA VAL A 214 18.18 23.20 -31.52
C VAL A 214 18.02 22.25 -32.70
N ASP A 215 17.08 21.31 -32.60
CA ASP A 215 16.81 20.28 -33.61
C ASP A 215 15.91 20.81 -34.77
N TYR A 216 15.42 22.05 -34.66
CA TYR A 216 14.60 22.64 -35.72
C TYR A 216 15.51 23.07 -36.88
N PRO A 217 15.26 22.59 -38.14
CA PRO A 217 16.09 22.84 -39.29
C PRO A 217 16.02 24.30 -39.76
#